data_54712c95c55280f8a695e6ede2ec86aa
#
_entry.id   54712c95c55280f8a695e6ede2ec86aa
#
_cell.length_a   1.000
_cell.length_b   1.000
_cell.length_c   1.000
_cell.angle_alpha   90.00
_cell.angle_beta   90.00
_cell.angle_gamma   90.00
#
_symmetry.space_group_name_H-M   'P 1'
#
loop_
_entity.id
_entity.type
_entity.pdbx_description
1 polymer ?
#
loop_
_entity_poly.entity_id
_entity_poly.type
_entity_poly.pdbx_seq_one_letter_code
_entity_poly.pdbx_strand_id
1 'polypeptide(L)'
;LSSAASDVYKRQGVEFRLQTEIGKQVTFADLQKEFAAIIVCVGSTSPRRLKMVRDDAKGVYYAKDFLTYVTKEMLEQNTSVPADTAGKDVVIIGGGDTGIDCAAVAFAQGARSILQLELRECEMTGKTQDGFCELVSSDPTLSYGTILQDVLYDDNGFVKGVRIAKVEWISSASGSLPKPQLIEGSESEIPAQLLLLATGFTGPEPAVFSTFAFNKTPVGTIAKGSGYFDTSRAGVFAAGDARRGQGVVEWAFAEGRNAAVECAEYLHALKK
;
A
#
# COMPACT_ATOMS: atom_id res chain seq x y z
N LEU A 1 5.38 13.08 -15.65
CA LEU A 1 4.35 13.97 -16.23
C LEU A 1 4.72 14.26 -17.68
N SER A 2 3.79 14.07 -18.64
CA SER A 2 4.04 14.50 -20.01
C SER A 2 4.27 16.01 -20.04
N SER A 3 5.13 16.50 -20.95
CA SER A 3 5.41 17.93 -21.09
C SER A 3 4.14 18.77 -21.26
N ALA A 4 3.16 18.26 -22.02
CA ALA A 4 1.88 18.92 -22.23
C ALA A 4 1.06 19.09 -20.94
N ALA A 5 0.99 18.08 -20.06
CA ALA A 5 0.28 18.21 -18.78
C ALA A 5 1.00 19.21 -17.87
N SER A 6 2.34 19.17 -17.82
CA SER A 6 3.15 20.13 -17.06
C SER A 6 2.88 21.58 -17.51
N ASP A 7 2.78 21.82 -18.81
CA ASP A 7 2.54 23.16 -19.38
C ASP A 7 1.16 23.71 -19.01
N VAL A 8 0.14 22.87 -18.96
CA VAL A 8 -1.22 23.30 -18.54
C VAL A 8 -1.19 23.83 -17.10
N TYR A 9 -0.56 23.14 -16.18
CA TYR A 9 -0.47 23.54 -14.77
C TYR A 9 0.40 24.79 -14.58
N LYS A 10 1.53 24.89 -15.28
CA LYS A 10 2.39 26.07 -15.23
C LYS A 10 1.68 27.34 -15.70
N ARG A 11 0.84 27.26 -16.75
CA ARG A 11 0.02 28.40 -17.22
C ARG A 11 -1.02 28.85 -16.19
N GLN A 12 -1.37 27.98 -15.23
CA GLN A 12 -2.28 28.31 -14.12
C GLN A 12 -1.53 28.84 -12.88
N GLY A 13 -0.22 29.06 -12.98
CA GLY A 13 0.61 29.59 -11.88
C GLY A 13 1.09 28.52 -10.89
N VAL A 14 0.98 27.23 -11.25
CA VAL A 14 1.51 26.14 -10.40
C VAL A 14 3.02 26.08 -10.51
N GLU A 15 3.72 26.20 -9.38
CA GLU A 15 5.16 26.01 -9.24
C GLU A 15 5.46 24.59 -8.74
N PHE A 16 6.35 23.88 -9.43
CA PHE A 16 6.84 22.56 -9.01
C PHE A 16 8.22 22.70 -8.38
N ARG A 17 8.35 22.34 -7.09
CA ARG A 17 9.63 22.27 -6.35
C ARG A 17 10.04 20.81 -6.25
N LEU A 18 10.77 20.33 -7.27
CA LEU A 18 11.27 18.96 -7.33
C LEU A 18 12.43 18.74 -6.35
N GLN A 19 12.71 17.46 -5.99
CA GLN A 19 13.77 17.06 -5.07
C GLN A 19 13.71 17.79 -3.72
N THR A 20 12.50 18.13 -3.29
CA THR A 20 12.24 18.87 -2.06
C THR A 20 11.40 18.02 -1.12
N GLU A 21 11.99 17.57 -0.03
CA GLU A 21 11.30 16.80 1.01
C GLU A 21 10.95 17.76 2.17
N ILE A 22 9.64 17.83 2.47
CA ILE A 22 9.14 18.61 3.61
C ILE A 22 9.54 17.91 4.91
N GLY A 23 10.13 18.67 5.81
CA GLY A 23 10.73 18.14 7.04
C GLY A 23 12.26 17.97 6.97
N LYS A 24 12.84 18.10 5.73
CA LYS A 24 14.29 18.11 5.52
C LYS A 24 14.78 19.43 4.91
N GLN A 25 14.53 19.64 3.60
CA GLN A 25 14.95 20.88 2.92
C GLN A 25 14.05 22.07 3.23
N VAL A 26 12.76 21.82 3.45
CA VAL A 26 11.75 22.83 3.78
C VAL A 26 11.02 22.38 5.03
N THR A 27 10.97 23.22 6.06
CA THR A 27 10.24 22.89 7.29
C THR A 27 8.77 23.23 7.18
N PHE A 28 7.94 22.65 8.04
CA PHE A 28 6.53 23.02 8.14
C PHE A 28 6.36 24.52 8.50
N ALA A 29 7.23 25.05 9.37
CA ALA A 29 7.23 26.47 9.75
C ALA A 29 7.53 27.40 8.56
N ASP A 30 8.38 26.97 7.61
CA ASP A 30 8.66 27.76 6.40
C ASP A 30 7.44 27.77 5.47
N LEU A 31 6.76 26.64 5.32
CA LEU A 31 5.50 26.58 4.56
C LEU A 31 4.44 27.49 5.15
N GLN A 32 4.30 27.53 6.48
CA GLN A 32 3.32 28.39 7.15
C GLN A 32 3.63 29.89 7.01
N LYS A 33 4.88 30.27 6.83
CA LYS A 33 5.25 31.67 6.54
C LYS A 33 4.97 32.06 5.10
N GLU A 34 5.14 31.11 4.17
CA GLU A 34 5.02 31.36 2.74
C GLU A 34 3.58 31.24 2.26
N PHE A 35 2.78 30.33 2.82
CA PHE A 35 1.45 29.98 2.35
C PHE A 35 0.37 30.19 3.40
N ALA A 36 -0.78 30.75 3.00
CA ALA A 36 -1.93 30.94 3.87
C ALA A 36 -2.69 29.64 4.15
N ALA A 37 -2.55 28.63 3.31
CA ALA A 37 -3.10 27.30 3.51
C ALA A 37 -2.23 26.23 2.83
N ILE A 38 -2.31 24.99 3.32
CA ILE A 38 -1.53 23.85 2.84
C ILE A 38 -2.47 22.66 2.65
N ILE A 39 -2.38 21.96 1.50
CA ILE A 39 -3.08 20.70 1.26
C ILE A 39 -2.05 19.57 1.17
N VAL A 40 -2.18 18.56 2.05
CA VAL A 40 -1.26 17.42 2.15
C VAL A 40 -1.81 16.24 1.38
N CYS A 41 -1.14 15.85 0.28
CA CYS A 41 -1.52 14.76 -0.63
C CYS A 41 -0.37 13.74 -0.77
N VAL A 42 0.15 13.25 0.35
CA VAL A 42 1.38 12.41 0.41
C VAL A 42 1.12 10.91 0.24
N GLY A 43 -0.13 10.52 0.05
CA GLY A 43 -0.50 9.11 -0.12
C GLY A 43 -0.38 8.27 1.14
N SER A 44 -0.38 6.94 0.97
CA SER A 44 -0.28 5.93 2.02
C SER A 44 0.84 4.96 1.63
N THR A 45 1.99 5.06 2.27
CA THR A 45 3.22 4.32 1.91
C THR A 45 3.81 3.50 3.05
N SER A 46 3.28 3.65 4.28
CA SER A 46 3.67 2.79 5.41
C SER A 46 3.10 1.38 5.22
N PRO A 47 3.91 0.36 4.97
CA PRO A 47 3.41 -0.98 4.73
C PRO A 47 2.82 -1.58 6.01
N ARG A 48 1.78 -2.42 5.83
CA ARG A 48 1.24 -3.21 6.93
C ARG A 48 2.20 -4.33 7.29
N ARG A 49 2.80 -4.26 8.46
CA ARG A 49 3.71 -5.28 8.99
C ARG A 49 2.93 -6.51 9.46
N LEU A 50 3.48 -7.67 9.18
CA LEU A 50 3.02 -8.95 9.72
C LEU A 50 3.91 -9.36 10.88
N LYS A 51 3.31 -9.67 12.04
CA LYS A 51 4.04 -9.95 13.28
C LYS A 51 4.94 -11.19 13.21
N MET A 52 4.58 -12.16 12.35
CA MET A 52 5.33 -13.39 12.14
C MET A 52 6.55 -13.21 11.22
N VAL A 53 6.70 -12.06 10.59
CA VAL A 53 7.85 -11.74 9.73
C VAL A 53 8.90 -11.02 10.54
N ARG A 54 10.12 -11.58 10.59
CA ARG A 54 11.28 -11.00 11.29
C ARG A 54 11.79 -9.77 10.55
N ASP A 55 12.29 -8.77 11.27
CA ASP A 55 12.83 -7.54 10.67
C ASP A 55 14.11 -7.78 9.86
N ASP A 56 14.88 -8.82 10.21
CA ASP A 56 16.13 -9.22 9.55
C ASP A 56 15.94 -10.35 8.52
N ALA A 57 14.69 -10.69 8.19
CA ALA A 57 14.35 -11.76 7.26
C ALA A 57 14.91 -11.51 5.86
N LYS A 58 15.59 -12.52 5.31
CA LYS A 58 16.08 -12.52 3.94
C LYS A 58 15.11 -13.29 3.03
N GLY A 59 14.91 -12.79 1.81
CA GLY A 59 13.93 -13.35 0.89
C GLY A 59 12.49 -12.91 1.18
N VAL A 60 12.29 -11.88 2.02
CA VAL A 60 10.99 -11.23 2.24
C VAL A 60 11.04 -9.82 1.71
N TYR A 61 10.07 -9.44 0.88
CA TYR A 61 9.96 -8.10 0.31
C TYR A 61 8.53 -7.59 0.37
N TYR A 62 8.34 -6.30 0.62
CA TYR A 62 7.07 -5.67 0.37
C TYR A 62 6.81 -5.56 -1.14
N ALA A 63 5.58 -5.82 -1.56
CA ALA A 63 5.17 -5.80 -2.96
C ALA A 63 5.56 -4.49 -3.67
N LYS A 64 5.35 -3.34 -3.00
CA LYS A 64 5.76 -2.04 -3.53
C LYS A 64 7.26 -1.99 -3.86
N ASP A 65 8.10 -2.48 -2.96
CA ASP A 65 9.56 -2.42 -3.13
C ASP A 65 9.98 -3.38 -4.25
N PHE A 66 9.44 -4.59 -4.26
CA PHE A 66 9.66 -5.57 -5.32
C PHE A 66 9.32 -5.00 -6.70
N LEU A 67 8.10 -4.49 -6.89
CA LEU A 67 7.66 -3.91 -8.16
C LEU A 67 8.45 -2.66 -8.54
N THR A 68 8.85 -1.84 -7.56
CA THR A 68 9.70 -0.68 -7.79
C THR A 68 11.08 -1.08 -8.28
N TYR A 69 11.71 -2.09 -7.68
CA TYR A 69 13.02 -2.60 -8.12
C TYR A 69 12.96 -3.12 -9.56
N VAL A 70 11.98 -3.96 -9.86
CA VAL A 70 11.82 -4.52 -11.21
C VAL A 70 11.57 -3.41 -12.24
N THR A 71 10.71 -2.44 -11.93
CA THR A 71 10.44 -1.32 -12.83
C THR A 71 11.69 -0.48 -13.09
N LYS A 72 12.50 -0.20 -12.06
CA LYS A 72 13.75 0.55 -12.22
C LYS A 72 14.76 -0.20 -13.06
N GLU A 73 14.90 -1.51 -12.85
CA GLU A 73 15.78 -2.34 -13.68
C GLU A 73 15.38 -2.29 -15.16
N MET A 74 14.08 -2.40 -15.44
CA MET A 74 13.57 -2.31 -16.81
C MET A 74 13.83 -0.94 -17.46
N LEU A 75 13.81 0.15 -16.69
CA LEU A 75 14.01 1.51 -17.21
C LEU A 75 15.48 1.91 -17.27
N GLU A 76 16.28 1.53 -16.29
CA GLU A 76 17.66 2.02 -16.09
C GLU A 76 18.73 1.01 -16.50
N GLN A 77 18.35 -0.22 -16.81
CA GLN A 77 19.20 -1.34 -17.31
C GLN A 77 20.42 -1.68 -16.42
N ASN A 78 20.52 -1.24 -15.18
CA ASN A 78 21.73 -1.37 -14.37
C ASN A 78 21.50 -1.60 -12.86
N THR A 79 20.29 -1.93 -12.42
CA THR A 79 20.04 -2.21 -11.01
C THR A 79 19.99 -3.72 -10.78
N SER A 80 20.88 -4.26 -9.94
CA SER A 80 20.72 -5.63 -9.46
C SER A 80 19.41 -5.72 -8.68
N VAL A 81 18.42 -6.49 -9.16
CA VAL A 81 17.18 -6.72 -8.44
C VAL A 81 17.49 -7.61 -7.24
N PRO A 82 17.34 -7.13 -6.00
CA PRO A 82 17.58 -7.95 -4.82
C PRO A 82 16.60 -9.14 -4.73
N ALA A 83 15.48 -9.05 -5.44
CA ALA A 83 14.37 -9.99 -5.45
C ALA A 83 14.19 -10.67 -6.83
N ASP A 84 15.24 -11.36 -7.30
CA ASP A 84 15.13 -12.24 -8.45
C ASP A 84 14.25 -13.46 -8.10
N THR A 85 13.22 -13.73 -8.90
CA THR A 85 12.28 -14.84 -8.71
C THR A 85 12.60 -16.06 -9.56
N ALA A 86 13.56 -15.99 -10.48
CA ALA A 86 13.89 -17.05 -11.41
C ALA A 86 14.22 -18.37 -10.68
N GLY A 87 13.50 -19.43 -11.06
CA GLY A 87 13.67 -20.76 -10.50
C GLY A 87 13.29 -20.94 -9.02
N LYS A 88 12.67 -19.94 -8.38
CA LYS A 88 12.26 -19.98 -6.97
C LYS A 88 10.78 -20.29 -6.81
N ASP A 89 10.43 -20.87 -5.67
CA ASP A 89 9.06 -20.95 -5.19
C ASP A 89 8.71 -19.64 -4.50
N VAL A 90 7.71 -18.95 -5.02
CA VAL A 90 7.29 -17.62 -4.57
C VAL A 90 5.94 -17.73 -3.89
N VAL A 91 5.84 -17.19 -2.67
CA VAL A 91 4.56 -17.03 -1.97
C VAL A 91 4.22 -15.53 -1.88
N ILE A 92 2.98 -15.18 -2.22
CA ILE A 92 2.48 -13.80 -2.21
C ILE A 92 1.34 -13.71 -1.20
N ILE A 93 1.44 -12.78 -0.25
CA ILE A 93 0.40 -12.55 0.75
C ILE A 93 -0.47 -11.37 0.35
N GLY A 94 -1.71 -11.63 -0.01
CA GLY A 94 -2.71 -10.66 -0.45
C GLY A 94 -3.21 -10.93 -1.87
N GLY A 95 -4.54 -11.12 -2.02
CA GLY A 95 -5.23 -11.43 -3.29
C GLY A 95 -5.71 -10.19 -4.05
N GLY A 96 -5.28 -8.98 -3.66
CA GLY A 96 -5.61 -7.73 -4.35
C GLY A 96 -4.80 -7.52 -5.62
N ASP A 97 -5.07 -6.41 -6.33
CA ASP A 97 -4.43 -6.07 -7.61
C ASP A 97 -2.89 -6.02 -7.50
N THR A 98 -2.36 -5.46 -6.41
CA THR A 98 -0.90 -5.45 -6.16
C THR A 98 -0.31 -6.87 -6.06
N GLY A 99 -1.04 -7.82 -5.47
CA GLY A 99 -0.62 -9.22 -5.41
C GLY A 99 -0.64 -9.88 -6.79
N ILE A 100 -1.63 -9.55 -7.62
CA ILE A 100 -1.73 -9.99 -9.01
C ILE A 100 -0.55 -9.46 -9.83
N ASP A 101 -0.21 -8.17 -9.69
CA ASP A 101 0.95 -7.58 -10.35
C ASP A 101 2.25 -8.28 -9.93
N CYS A 102 2.41 -8.60 -8.64
CA CYS A 102 3.55 -9.38 -8.16
C CYS A 102 3.61 -10.78 -8.80
N ALA A 103 2.47 -11.46 -8.92
CA ALA A 103 2.41 -12.78 -9.55
C ALA A 103 2.77 -12.73 -11.03
N ALA A 104 2.25 -11.74 -11.76
CA ALA A 104 2.58 -11.54 -13.17
C ALA A 104 4.07 -11.27 -13.39
N VAL A 105 4.67 -10.41 -12.56
CA VAL A 105 6.11 -10.12 -12.63
C VAL A 105 6.94 -11.35 -12.26
N ALA A 106 6.59 -12.07 -11.19
CA ALA A 106 7.30 -13.28 -10.79
C ALA A 106 7.24 -14.38 -11.88
N PHE A 107 6.09 -14.51 -12.54
CA PHE A 107 5.93 -15.41 -13.67
C PHE A 107 6.83 -15.00 -14.86
N ALA A 108 6.81 -13.73 -15.22
CA ALA A 108 7.65 -13.20 -16.31
C ALA A 108 9.15 -13.37 -16.04
N GLN A 109 9.58 -13.34 -14.77
CA GLN A 109 10.96 -13.60 -14.37
C GLN A 109 11.32 -15.11 -14.32
N GLY A 110 10.35 -16.01 -14.54
CA GLY A 110 10.58 -17.47 -14.54
C GLY A 110 10.61 -18.10 -13.15
N ALA A 111 9.75 -17.66 -12.24
CA ALA A 111 9.51 -18.35 -10.97
C ALA A 111 9.13 -19.81 -11.21
N ARG A 112 9.60 -20.74 -10.35
CA ARG A 112 9.32 -22.18 -10.46
C ARG A 112 7.86 -22.49 -10.10
N SER A 113 7.38 -21.85 -9.04
CA SER A 113 5.97 -21.91 -8.63
C SER A 113 5.56 -20.57 -8.01
N ILE A 114 4.28 -20.25 -8.09
CA ILE A 114 3.70 -19.04 -7.50
C ILE A 114 2.43 -19.44 -6.75
N LEU A 115 2.40 -19.18 -5.45
CA LEU A 115 1.22 -19.33 -4.60
C LEU A 115 0.83 -17.98 -4.02
N GLN A 116 -0.37 -17.50 -4.37
CA GLN A 116 -0.93 -16.27 -3.81
C GLN A 116 -1.99 -16.63 -2.76
N LEU A 117 -1.91 -16.01 -1.58
CA LEU A 117 -2.80 -16.25 -0.45
C LEU A 117 -3.75 -15.06 -0.26
N GLU A 118 -5.05 -15.28 -0.24
CA GLU A 118 -6.07 -14.30 0.11
C GLU A 118 -6.82 -14.77 1.36
N LEU A 119 -6.86 -13.90 2.36
CA LEU A 119 -7.53 -14.17 3.63
C LEU A 119 -9.06 -14.25 3.48
N ARG A 120 -9.63 -13.43 2.59
CA ARG A 120 -11.09 -13.42 2.33
C ARG A 120 -11.46 -14.59 1.45
N GLU A 121 -12.70 -15.01 1.57
CA GLU A 121 -13.32 -15.98 0.65
C GLU A 121 -13.56 -15.32 -0.72
N CYS A 122 -13.66 -16.13 -1.78
CA CYS A 122 -13.81 -15.64 -3.14
C CYS A 122 -15.03 -14.72 -3.29
N GLU A 123 -16.17 -15.13 -2.73
CA GLU A 123 -17.43 -14.40 -2.77
C GLU A 123 -17.33 -13.02 -2.08
N MET A 124 -16.50 -12.90 -1.07
CA MET A 124 -16.27 -11.64 -0.34
C MET A 124 -15.40 -10.62 -1.11
N THR A 125 -14.66 -11.09 -2.11
CA THR A 125 -13.76 -10.23 -2.89
C THR A 125 -14.47 -9.54 -4.05
N GLY A 126 -15.66 -10.02 -4.43
CA GLY A 126 -16.37 -9.59 -5.63
C GLY A 126 -15.66 -9.98 -6.94
N LYS A 127 -14.61 -10.81 -6.86
CA LYS A 127 -13.87 -11.35 -8.00
C LYS A 127 -14.33 -12.76 -8.28
N THR A 128 -14.50 -13.13 -9.55
CA THR A 128 -14.72 -14.52 -9.96
C THR A 128 -13.38 -15.24 -10.00
N GLN A 129 -13.35 -16.54 -9.69
CA GLN A 129 -12.13 -17.36 -9.79
C GLN A 129 -11.51 -17.31 -11.20
N ASP A 130 -12.35 -17.13 -12.22
CA ASP A 130 -11.95 -17.13 -13.64
C ASP A 130 -11.17 -15.88 -14.05
N GLY A 131 -11.39 -14.72 -13.42
CA GLY A 131 -10.73 -13.46 -13.76
C GLY A 131 -9.21 -13.43 -13.50
N PHE A 132 -8.70 -14.34 -12.66
CA PHE A 132 -7.26 -14.47 -12.40
C PHE A 132 -6.58 -15.39 -13.43
N CYS A 133 -7.29 -16.43 -13.89
CA CYS A 133 -6.76 -17.40 -14.85
C CYS A 133 -6.51 -16.82 -16.25
N GLU A 134 -7.22 -15.76 -16.65
CA GLU A 134 -7.02 -15.15 -17.97
C GLU A 134 -5.73 -14.33 -18.12
N LEU A 135 -5.21 -13.78 -17.03
CA LEU A 135 -4.00 -12.94 -17.05
C LEU A 135 -2.70 -13.75 -16.96
N VAL A 136 -2.74 -14.97 -16.42
CA VAL A 136 -1.56 -15.82 -16.20
C VAL A 136 -1.90 -17.25 -16.60
N SER A 137 -1.76 -17.56 -17.86
CA SER A 137 -2.23 -18.80 -18.50
C SER A 137 -1.50 -20.10 -18.13
N SER A 138 -0.67 -20.12 -17.11
CA SER A 138 -0.11 -21.36 -16.54
C SER A 138 0.46 -21.10 -15.15
N ASP A 139 -0.33 -21.43 -14.12
CA ASP A 139 0.11 -21.78 -12.78
C ASP A 139 0.56 -20.75 -11.73
N PRO A 140 -0.02 -19.55 -11.56
CA PRO A 140 -0.13 -19.05 -10.20
C PRO A 140 -1.42 -19.58 -9.55
N THR A 141 -1.27 -20.27 -8.43
CA THR A 141 -2.42 -20.72 -7.65
C THR A 141 -2.85 -19.62 -6.68
N LEU A 142 -4.08 -19.12 -6.81
CA LEU A 142 -4.68 -18.24 -5.81
C LEU A 142 -5.51 -19.06 -4.82
N SER A 143 -5.12 -19.01 -3.55
CA SER A 143 -5.77 -19.73 -2.45
C SER A 143 -6.56 -18.76 -1.57
N TYR A 144 -7.87 -18.77 -1.72
CA TYR A 144 -8.81 -18.00 -0.89
C TYR A 144 -9.01 -18.64 0.49
N GLY A 145 -9.54 -17.87 1.45
CA GLY A 145 -9.78 -18.33 2.81
C GLY A 145 -8.51 -18.87 3.47
N THR A 146 -7.35 -18.27 3.18
CA THR A 146 -6.06 -18.80 3.63
C THR A 146 -5.24 -17.72 4.29
N ILE A 147 -4.72 -18.03 5.49
CA ILE A 147 -3.90 -17.12 6.29
C ILE A 147 -2.47 -17.63 6.42
N LEU A 148 -1.51 -16.69 6.38
CA LEU A 148 -0.15 -16.93 6.81
C LEU A 148 -0.10 -17.01 8.33
N GLN A 149 0.32 -18.12 8.89
CA GLN A 149 0.53 -18.31 10.33
C GLN A 149 1.95 -18.01 10.77
N ASP A 150 2.93 -18.48 9.98
CA ASP A 150 4.33 -18.33 10.33
C ASP A 150 5.22 -18.35 9.09
N VAL A 151 6.45 -17.83 9.24
CA VAL A 151 7.49 -17.87 8.21
C VAL A 151 8.63 -18.72 8.71
N LEU A 152 9.00 -19.72 7.92
CA LEU A 152 10.06 -20.67 8.26
C LEU A 152 11.38 -20.17 7.64
N TYR A 153 12.42 -20.11 8.48
CA TYR A 153 13.74 -19.63 8.07
C TYR A 153 14.79 -20.75 8.16
N ASP A 154 15.80 -20.63 7.33
CA ASP A 154 17.03 -21.43 7.50
C ASP A 154 17.97 -20.78 8.55
N ASP A 155 19.11 -21.44 8.81
CA ASP A 155 20.11 -20.99 9.81
C ASP A 155 20.77 -19.64 9.43
N ASN A 156 20.69 -19.23 8.18
CA ASN A 156 21.21 -17.96 7.65
C ASN A 156 20.16 -16.84 7.60
N GLY A 157 18.92 -17.12 8.03
CA GLY A 157 17.80 -16.19 8.06
C GLY A 157 17.08 -16.01 6.72
N PHE A 158 17.34 -16.89 5.73
CA PHE A 158 16.56 -16.91 4.50
C PHE A 158 15.24 -17.65 4.67
N VAL A 159 14.22 -17.18 3.99
CA VAL A 159 12.93 -17.89 3.89
C VAL A 159 13.18 -19.26 3.24
N LYS A 160 12.72 -20.32 3.88
CA LYS A 160 12.70 -21.69 3.34
C LYS A 160 11.31 -22.24 3.15
N GLY A 161 10.30 -21.59 3.73
CA GLY A 161 8.90 -21.97 3.62
C GLY A 161 7.99 -21.07 4.45
N VAL A 162 6.71 -21.35 4.36
CA VAL A 162 5.66 -20.69 5.14
C VAL A 162 4.72 -21.72 5.74
N ARG A 163 4.19 -21.44 6.94
CA ARG A 163 3.08 -22.20 7.52
C ARG A 163 1.80 -21.42 7.27
N ILE A 164 0.83 -22.08 6.67
CA ILE A 164 -0.49 -21.53 6.34
C ILE A 164 -1.59 -22.35 6.98
N ALA A 165 -2.78 -21.75 7.11
CA ALA A 165 -3.99 -22.47 7.51
C ALA A 165 -5.21 -21.91 6.77
N LYS A 166 -6.28 -22.71 6.69
CA LYS A 166 -7.56 -22.26 6.18
C LYS A 166 -8.33 -21.51 7.26
N VAL A 167 -9.16 -20.56 6.83
CA VAL A 167 -10.07 -19.80 7.69
C VAL A 167 -11.48 -19.84 7.13
N GLU A 168 -12.45 -19.77 8.03
CA GLU A 168 -13.84 -19.47 7.74
C GLU A 168 -14.23 -18.13 8.36
N TRP A 169 -15.15 -17.39 7.72
CA TRP A 169 -15.61 -16.11 8.20
C TRP A 169 -16.91 -16.26 9.01
N ILE A 170 -16.81 -16.03 10.32
CA ILE A 170 -17.95 -16.18 11.22
C ILE A 170 -18.61 -14.83 11.45
N SER A 171 -19.90 -14.74 11.09
CA SER A 171 -20.75 -13.60 11.40
C SER A 171 -21.16 -13.63 12.86
N SER A 172 -20.97 -12.52 13.56
CA SER A 172 -21.42 -12.39 14.95
C SER A 172 -22.92 -12.10 15.01
N ALA A 173 -23.61 -12.76 15.93
CA ALA A 173 -25.01 -12.49 16.22
C ALA A 173 -25.28 -11.04 16.70
N SER A 174 -24.25 -10.30 17.13
CA SER A 174 -24.34 -8.92 17.61
C SER A 174 -24.24 -7.85 16.51
N GLY A 175 -24.23 -8.23 15.21
CA GLY A 175 -24.11 -7.28 14.10
C GLY A 175 -22.70 -6.70 13.90
N SER A 176 -21.68 -7.23 14.60
CA SER A 176 -20.29 -6.87 14.32
C SER A 176 -19.83 -7.47 13.00
N LEU A 177 -18.80 -6.85 12.40
CA LEU A 177 -18.21 -7.36 11.14
C LEU A 177 -17.73 -8.81 11.31
N PRO A 178 -17.90 -9.66 10.27
CA PRO A 178 -17.38 -11.03 10.28
C PRO A 178 -15.90 -11.07 10.64
N LYS A 179 -15.47 -12.11 11.35
CA LYS A 179 -14.07 -12.33 11.72
C LYS A 179 -13.59 -13.67 11.21
N PRO A 180 -12.35 -13.75 10.71
CA PRO A 180 -11.78 -15.02 10.30
C PRO A 180 -11.48 -15.90 11.52
N GLN A 181 -11.90 -17.16 11.47
CA GLN A 181 -11.59 -18.20 12.45
C GLN A 181 -10.79 -19.31 11.76
N LEU A 182 -9.75 -19.78 12.44
CA LEU A 182 -8.93 -20.88 11.92
C LEU A 182 -9.74 -22.17 11.89
N ILE A 183 -9.58 -22.93 10.82
CA ILE A 183 -10.10 -24.29 10.70
C ILE A 183 -9.02 -25.23 11.27
N GLU A 184 -9.32 -25.90 12.39
CA GLU A 184 -8.39 -26.83 13.04
C GLU A 184 -7.98 -27.97 12.11
N GLY A 185 -6.70 -28.33 12.11
CA GLY A 185 -6.14 -29.40 11.29
C GLY A 185 -5.97 -29.05 9.81
N SER A 186 -6.17 -27.76 9.45
CA SER A 186 -5.94 -27.27 8.08
C SER A 186 -4.53 -26.73 7.86
N GLU A 187 -3.69 -26.78 8.87
CA GLU A 187 -2.31 -26.27 8.83
C GLU A 187 -1.47 -27.07 7.83
N SER A 188 -0.69 -26.37 7.04
CA SER A 188 0.29 -26.96 6.13
C SER A 188 1.53 -26.11 5.98
N GLU A 189 2.65 -26.75 5.66
CA GLU A 189 3.89 -26.06 5.36
C GLU A 189 4.14 -26.10 3.85
N ILE A 190 4.39 -24.93 3.29
CA ILE A 190 4.63 -24.72 1.87
C ILE A 190 6.09 -24.28 1.69
N PRO A 191 6.88 -24.95 0.86
CA PRO A 191 8.22 -24.49 0.50
C PRO A 191 8.16 -23.12 -0.17
N ALA A 192 9.06 -22.22 0.22
CA ALA A 192 9.20 -20.90 -0.43
C ALA A 192 10.62 -20.39 -0.25
N GLN A 193 11.19 -19.80 -1.28
CA GLN A 193 12.46 -19.09 -1.23
C GLN A 193 12.28 -17.58 -1.31
N LEU A 194 11.07 -17.14 -1.66
CA LEU A 194 10.70 -15.73 -1.72
C LEU A 194 9.28 -15.51 -1.19
N LEU A 195 9.14 -14.51 -0.32
CA LEU A 195 7.86 -14.10 0.23
C LEU A 195 7.59 -12.64 -0.14
N LEU A 196 6.51 -12.37 -0.87
CA LEU A 196 6.09 -11.03 -1.26
C LEU A 196 4.87 -10.60 -0.44
N LEU A 197 4.98 -9.46 0.25
CA LEU A 197 3.95 -8.95 1.14
C LEU A 197 3.12 -7.87 0.42
N ALA A 198 1.96 -8.26 -0.12
CA ALA A 198 0.98 -7.41 -0.78
C ALA A 198 -0.20 -7.07 0.17
N THR A 199 0.09 -6.87 1.45
CA THR A 199 -0.89 -6.69 2.54
C THR A 199 -1.43 -5.28 2.67
N GLY A 200 -1.05 -4.38 1.75
CA GLY A 200 -1.47 -2.98 1.73
C GLY A 200 -0.74 -2.11 2.75
N PHE A 201 -1.27 -0.90 2.92
CA PHE A 201 -0.65 0.16 3.71
C PHE A 201 -1.56 0.58 4.87
N THR A 202 -0.96 1.18 5.89
CA THR A 202 -1.68 1.70 7.07
C THR A 202 -1.87 3.21 7.03
N GLY A 203 -1.16 3.93 6.17
CA GLY A 203 -1.25 5.38 6.07
C GLY A 203 0.05 6.01 5.59
N PRO A 204 0.20 7.33 5.75
CA PRO A 204 1.44 8.05 5.47
C PRO A 204 2.61 7.54 6.30
N GLU A 205 3.81 7.84 5.86
CA GLU A 205 5.02 7.56 6.62
C GLU A 205 5.02 8.27 7.98
N PRO A 206 5.63 7.67 9.02
CA PRO A 206 5.67 8.26 10.36
C PRO A 206 6.24 9.69 10.38
N ALA A 207 7.19 10.00 9.48
CA ALA A 207 7.79 11.31 9.34
C ALA A 207 6.77 12.42 9.01
N VAL A 208 5.68 12.11 8.30
CA VAL A 208 4.60 13.06 8.00
C VAL A 208 3.91 13.51 9.29
N PHE A 209 3.63 12.58 10.19
CA PHE A 209 2.98 12.91 11.46
C PHE A 209 3.87 13.75 12.37
N SER A 210 5.16 13.44 12.44
CA SER A 210 6.12 14.25 13.24
C SER A 210 6.35 15.64 12.63
N THR A 211 6.46 15.74 11.31
CA THR A 211 6.70 17.01 10.61
C THR A 211 5.54 17.99 10.77
N PHE A 212 4.31 17.52 10.63
CA PHE A 212 3.11 18.37 10.68
C PHE A 212 2.41 18.34 12.04
N ALA A 213 2.81 17.47 12.97
CA ALA A 213 2.16 17.23 14.26
C ALA A 213 0.65 16.92 14.10
N PHE A 214 0.30 16.06 13.14
CA PHE A 214 -1.06 15.62 12.91
C PHE A 214 -1.55 14.62 13.94
N ASN A 215 -2.83 14.66 14.26
CA ASN A 215 -3.51 13.56 14.91
C ASN A 215 -3.66 12.39 13.95
N LYS A 216 -3.51 11.17 14.49
CA LYS A 216 -3.61 9.93 13.74
C LYS A 216 -4.91 9.20 14.07
N THR A 217 -5.57 8.65 13.06
CA THR A 217 -6.71 7.76 13.26
C THR A 217 -6.26 6.39 13.79
N PRO A 218 -7.15 5.59 14.38
CA PRO A 218 -6.82 4.22 14.81
C PRO A 218 -6.32 3.31 13.67
N VAL A 219 -6.71 3.60 12.43
CA VAL A 219 -6.26 2.83 11.24
C VAL A 219 -4.96 3.35 10.63
N GLY A 220 -4.45 4.50 11.10
CA GLY A 220 -3.12 5.00 10.71
C GLY A 220 -3.10 6.17 9.73
N THR A 221 -4.24 6.69 9.32
CA THR A 221 -4.36 7.86 8.42
C THR A 221 -4.37 9.18 9.19
N ILE A 222 -4.28 10.31 8.47
CA ILE A 222 -4.41 11.64 9.08
C ILE A 222 -5.86 11.84 9.54
N ALA A 223 -6.02 12.17 10.82
CA ALA A 223 -7.33 12.45 11.37
C ALA A 223 -7.84 13.83 10.90
N LYS A 224 -9.13 13.91 10.57
CA LYS A 224 -9.79 15.18 10.27
C LYS A 224 -9.92 16.05 11.50
N GLY A 225 -10.04 17.37 11.31
CA GLY A 225 -10.42 18.34 12.33
C GLY A 225 -11.95 18.49 12.46
N SER A 226 -12.43 19.71 12.42
CA SER A 226 -13.86 20.04 12.52
C SER A 226 -14.62 19.91 11.20
N GLY A 227 -13.95 20.16 10.08
CA GLY A 227 -14.48 20.01 8.73
C GLY A 227 -14.34 18.59 8.21
N TYR A 228 -14.33 18.44 6.88
CA TYR A 228 -14.22 17.14 6.24
C TYR A 228 -12.79 16.85 5.79
N PHE A 229 -12.07 17.88 5.26
CA PHE A 229 -10.69 17.75 4.75
C PHE A 229 -9.68 18.50 5.61
N ASP A 230 -10.11 19.39 6.53
CA ASP A 230 -9.20 20.02 7.48
C ASP A 230 -8.54 18.99 8.41
N THR A 231 -7.47 19.38 9.05
CA THR A 231 -6.71 18.54 9.99
C THR A 231 -6.74 19.13 11.39
N SER A 232 -6.02 18.52 12.32
CA SER A 232 -5.79 19.10 13.65
C SER A 232 -4.96 20.42 13.63
N ARG A 233 -4.50 20.84 12.46
CA ARG A 233 -3.67 22.06 12.27
C ARG A 233 -4.45 23.07 11.44
N ALA A 234 -4.70 24.25 12.02
CA ALA A 234 -5.42 25.34 11.35
C ALA A 234 -4.75 25.70 10.00
N GLY A 235 -5.55 25.84 8.94
CA GLY A 235 -5.10 26.14 7.59
C GLY A 235 -4.41 24.97 6.87
N VAL A 236 -4.43 23.76 7.46
CA VAL A 236 -3.85 22.56 6.84
C VAL A 236 -4.92 21.52 6.58
N PHE A 237 -5.00 21.08 5.35
CA PHE A 237 -5.96 20.11 4.84
C PHE A 237 -5.23 18.83 4.40
N ALA A 238 -5.93 17.72 4.33
CA ALA A 238 -5.39 16.46 3.84
C ALA A 238 -6.37 15.79 2.88
N ALA A 239 -5.85 15.15 1.82
CA ALA A 239 -6.66 14.47 0.82
C ALA A 239 -6.01 13.17 0.32
N GLY A 240 -6.81 12.34 -0.33
CA GLY A 240 -6.40 11.07 -0.89
C GLY A 240 -6.08 10.03 0.17
N ASP A 241 -5.22 9.08 -0.16
CA ASP A 241 -4.90 7.94 0.69
C ASP A 241 -4.30 8.33 2.05
N ALA A 242 -3.67 9.49 2.14
CA ALA A 242 -3.14 10.01 3.41
C ALA A 242 -4.22 10.19 4.48
N ARG A 243 -5.43 10.57 4.06
CA ARG A 243 -6.59 10.81 4.91
C ARG A 243 -7.61 9.66 4.88
N ARG A 244 -7.96 9.21 3.68
CA ARG A 244 -8.99 8.20 3.46
C ARG A 244 -8.50 6.77 3.74
N GLY A 245 -7.21 6.51 3.56
CA GLY A 245 -6.62 5.17 3.42
C GLY A 245 -6.50 4.80 1.94
N GLN A 246 -5.74 3.75 1.67
CA GLN A 246 -5.47 3.30 0.30
C GLN A 246 -6.75 3.01 -0.48
N GLY A 247 -6.78 3.39 -1.76
CA GLY A 247 -7.93 3.21 -2.63
C GLY A 247 -7.57 3.39 -4.10
N VAL A 248 -8.59 3.42 -4.95
CA VAL A 248 -8.42 3.65 -6.38
C VAL A 248 -8.20 5.14 -6.67
N VAL A 249 -7.55 5.43 -7.80
CA VAL A 249 -7.13 6.79 -8.16
C VAL A 249 -8.30 7.79 -8.30
N GLU A 250 -9.48 7.33 -8.68
CA GLU A 250 -10.68 8.14 -8.77
C GLU A 250 -11.04 8.79 -7.44
N TRP A 251 -10.87 8.08 -6.34
CA TRP A 251 -11.08 8.64 -5.01
C TRP A 251 -10.03 9.68 -4.66
N ALA A 252 -8.77 9.47 -5.04
CA ALA A 252 -7.71 10.45 -4.80
C ALA A 252 -7.99 11.77 -5.55
N PHE A 253 -8.46 11.71 -6.80
CA PHE A 253 -8.89 12.89 -7.56
C PHE A 253 -10.09 13.58 -6.92
N ALA A 254 -11.14 12.84 -6.55
CA ALA A 254 -12.32 13.39 -5.91
C ALA A 254 -11.97 14.07 -4.58
N GLU A 255 -11.13 13.45 -3.76
CA GLU A 255 -10.67 14.00 -2.49
C GLU A 255 -9.85 15.28 -2.69
N GLY A 256 -8.88 15.28 -3.59
CA GLY A 256 -8.06 16.45 -3.88
C GLY A 256 -8.89 17.65 -4.35
N ARG A 257 -9.86 17.41 -5.24
CA ARG A 257 -10.79 18.43 -5.72
C ARG A 257 -11.64 19.01 -4.58
N ASN A 258 -12.22 18.16 -3.75
CA ASN A 258 -13.08 18.61 -2.65
C ASN A 258 -12.28 19.29 -1.54
N ALA A 259 -11.08 18.83 -1.23
CA ALA A 259 -10.18 19.51 -0.31
C ALA A 259 -9.79 20.90 -0.78
N ALA A 260 -9.62 21.10 -2.10
CA ALA A 260 -9.36 22.43 -2.67
C ALA A 260 -10.56 23.38 -2.50
N VAL A 261 -11.80 22.88 -2.58
CA VAL A 261 -13.01 23.68 -2.34
C VAL A 261 -13.04 24.12 -0.87
N GLU A 262 -12.89 23.21 0.09
CA GLU A 262 -12.89 23.54 1.53
C GLU A 262 -11.75 24.49 1.89
N CYS A 263 -10.57 24.30 1.28
CA CYS A 263 -9.43 25.20 1.43
C CYS A 263 -9.74 26.61 0.89
N ALA A 264 -10.42 26.72 -0.25
CA ALA A 264 -10.83 28.01 -0.81
C ALA A 264 -11.82 28.75 0.09
N GLU A 265 -12.80 28.04 0.67
CA GLU A 265 -13.73 28.60 1.65
C GLU A 265 -13.01 29.14 2.90
N TYR A 266 -12.03 28.39 3.41
CA TYR A 266 -11.17 28.84 4.49
C TYR A 266 -10.42 30.12 4.14
N LEU A 267 -9.79 30.20 2.96
CA LEU A 267 -9.06 31.38 2.50
C LEU A 267 -9.97 32.60 2.31
N HIS A 268 -11.22 32.38 1.86
CA HIS A 268 -12.22 33.47 1.77
C HIS A 268 -12.62 33.98 3.15
N ALA A 269 -12.71 33.12 4.15
CA ALA A 269 -13.03 33.53 5.52
C ALA A 269 -11.92 34.35 6.18
N LEU A 270 -10.65 34.09 5.84
CA LEU A 270 -9.50 34.88 6.34
C LEU A 270 -9.45 36.33 5.79
N LYS A 271 -10.13 36.61 4.69
CA LYS A 271 -10.17 37.94 4.05
C LYS A 271 -11.27 38.86 4.57
N LYS A 272 -12.15 38.31 5.39
CA LYS A 272 -13.23 39.07 6.06
C LYS A 272 -12.81 39.50 7.46
#